data_1d063023aaf8c48105895dd41a971371
#
_entry.id   1d063023aaf8c48105895dd41a971371
#
_cell.length_a   1.000
_cell.length_b   1.000
_cell.length_c   1.000
_cell.angle_alpha   90.00
_cell.angle_beta   90.00
_cell.angle_gamma   90.00
#
_symmetry.space_group_name_H-M   'P 1'
#
loop_
_entity.id
_entity.type
_entity.pdbx_description
1 polymer ?
#
loop_
_entity_poly.entity_id
_entity_poly.type
_entity_poly.pdbx_seq_one_letter_code
_entity_poly.pdbx_strand_id
1 'polypeptide(L)'
;MPTRVLIADDSETILLLMRTRLEMEGYEVVTAADGVEVIERVQRIGEPAPDILLLDAMMPRKSGIDALRELRAAGVETPVLIVSAHQDEMDAGAATDVEVSGYITKPIDFERLFACIAELTAN
;
A
#
# COMPACT_ATOMS: atom_id res chain seq x y z
N MET A 1 -7.65 18.76 3.88
CA MET A 1 -8.10 17.46 3.36
C MET A 1 -7.31 16.36 4.04
N PRO A 2 -7.96 15.27 4.52
CA PRO A 2 -7.22 14.19 5.12
C PRO A 2 -6.36 13.46 4.09
N THR A 3 -5.26 12.91 4.56
CA THR A 3 -4.41 12.04 3.75
C THR A 3 -5.19 10.78 3.39
N ARG A 4 -5.16 10.40 2.13
CA ARG A 4 -5.89 9.25 1.62
C ARG A 4 -4.93 8.08 1.44
N VAL A 5 -5.22 6.98 2.12
CA VAL A 5 -4.39 5.77 2.13
C VAL A 5 -5.13 4.64 1.43
N LEU A 6 -4.49 4.00 0.46
CA LEU A 6 -5.01 2.77 -0.11
C LEU A 6 -4.27 1.60 0.53
N ILE A 7 -5.01 0.67 1.11
CA ILE A 7 -4.44 -0.56 1.68
C ILE A 7 -4.91 -1.76 0.88
N ALA A 8 -3.99 -2.65 0.57
CA ALA A 8 -4.29 -3.86 -0.19
C ALA A 8 -3.75 -5.09 0.54
N ASP A 9 -4.64 -6.05 0.79
CA ASP A 9 -4.33 -7.31 1.44
C ASP A 9 -5.49 -8.27 1.12
N ASP A 10 -5.19 -9.55 0.93
CA ASP A 10 -6.23 -10.53 0.65
C ASP A 10 -6.94 -11.02 1.91
N SER A 11 -6.47 -10.63 3.09
CA SER A 11 -7.12 -10.96 4.36
C SER A 11 -8.10 -9.86 4.77
N GLU A 12 -9.38 -10.18 4.79
CA GLU A 12 -10.42 -9.24 5.24
C GLU A 12 -10.19 -8.80 6.67
N THR A 13 -9.67 -9.69 7.52
CA THR A 13 -9.39 -9.39 8.92
C THR A 13 -8.29 -8.34 9.04
N ILE A 14 -7.22 -8.49 8.26
CA ILE A 14 -6.12 -7.51 8.26
C ILE A 14 -6.60 -6.18 7.69
N LEU A 15 -7.37 -6.19 6.61
CA LEU A 15 -7.93 -4.96 6.05
C LEU A 15 -8.78 -4.21 7.04
N LEU A 16 -9.64 -4.92 7.78
CA LEU A 16 -10.49 -4.30 8.79
C LEU A 16 -9.66 -3.70 9.92
N LEU A 17 -8.67 -4.43 10.41
CA LEU A 17 -7.80 -3.95 11.48
C LEU A 17 -7.03 -2.70 11.04
N MET A 18 -6.41 -2.73 9.88
CA MET A 18 -5.63 -1.60 9.36
C MET A 18 -6.53 -0.40 9.11
N ARG A 19 -7.68 -0.63 8.49
CA ARG A 19 -8.62 0.45 8.21
C ARG A 19 -9.07 1.13 9.51
N THR A 20 -9.45 0.34 10.52
CA THR A 20 -9.90 0.88 11.79
C THR A 20 -8.83 1.74 12.44
N ARG A 21 -7.59 1.23 12.50
CA ARG A 21 -6.48 1.95 13.12
C ARG A 21 -6.13 3.22 12.35
N LEU A 22 -6.11 3.16 11.03
CA LEU A 22 -5.78 4.33 10.20
C LEU A 22 -6.88 5.39 10.29
N GLU A 23 -8.14 4.99 10.28
CA GLU A 23 -9.24 5.95 10.42
C GLU A 23 -9.22 6.63 11.79
N MET A 24 -8.83 5.91 12.83
CA MET A 24 -8.66 6.50 14.16
C MET A 24 -7.56 7.56 14.20
N GLU A 25 -6.57 7.45 13.32
CA GLU A 25 -5.50 8.44 13.19
C GLU A 25 -5.87 9.61 12.27
N GLY A 26 -7.08 9.61 11.73
CA GLY A 26 -7.57 10.69 10.89
C GLY A 26 -7.34 10.50 9.40
N TYR A 27 -6.86 9.33 8.98
CA TYR A 27 -6.67 9.04 7.56
C TYR A 27 -7.98 8.61 6.90
N GLU A 28 -8.12 8.92 5.62
CA GLU A 28 -9.18 8.42 4.77
C GLU A 28 -8.67 7.14 4.11
N VAL A 29 -9.44 6.05 4.19
CA VAL A 29 -8.96 4.73 3.78
C VAL A 29 -9.77 4.16 2.63
N VAL A 30 -9.06 3.63 1.63
CA VAL A 30 -9.62 2.84 0.53
C VAL A 30 -8.97 1.46 0.59
N THR A 31 -9.74 0.41 0.34
CA THR A 31 -9.24 -0.96 0.42
C THR A 31 -9.27 -1.66 -0.94
N ALA A 32 -8.36 -2.62 -1.11
CA ALA A 32 -8.32 -3.51 -2.28
C ALA A 32 -7.93 -4.91 -1.80
N ALA A 33 -8.46 -5.93 -2.44
CA ALA A 33 -8.22 -7.32 -2.05
C ALA A 33 -7.12 -8.00 -2.86
N ASP A 34 -6.69 -7.39 -3.96
CA ASP A 34 -5.62 -7.91 -4.80
C ASP A 34 -5.04 -6.81 -5.68
N GLY A 35 -3.99 -7.14 -6.43
CA GLY A 35 -3.30 -6.17 -7.27
C GLY A 35 -4.13 -5.62 -8.43
N VAL A 36 -5.08 -6.39 -8.92
CA VAL A 36 -5.99 -5.90 -9.99
C VAL A 36 -6.86 -4.77 -9.45
N GLU A 37 -7.43 -4.97 -8.26
CA GLU A 37 -8.24 -3.92 -7.62
C GLU A 37 -7.39 -2.68 -7.27
N VAL A 38 -6.11 -2.88 -6.88
CA VAL A 38 -5.22 -1.75 -6.62
C VAL A 38 -5.14 -0.85 -7.85
N ILE A 39 -4.88 -1.43 -9.01
CA ILE A 39 -4.77 -0.67 -10.26
C ILE A 39 -6.07 0.05 -10.58
N GLU A 40 -7.19 -0.65 -10.45
CA GLU A 40 -8.51 -0.05 -10.69
C GLU A 40 -8.77 1.14 -9.78
N ARG A 41 -8.44 1.01 -8.49
CA ARG A 41 -8.67 2.08 -7.51
C ARG A 41 -7.80 3.30 -7.77
N VAL A 42 -6.53 3.07 -8.10
CA VAL A 42 -5.58 4.17 -8.34
C VAL A 42 -5.94 4.93 -9.61
N GLN A 43 -6.39 4.23 -10.64
CA GLN A 43 -6.67 4.82 -11.96
C GLN A 43 -8.12 5.24 -12.15
N ARG A 44 -8.96 5.11 -11.13
CA ARG A 44 -10.39 5.43 -11.26
C ARG A 44 -10.61 6.92 -11.47
N ILE A 45 -11.27 7.23 -12.58
CA ILE A 45 -11.59 8.61 -12.96
C ILE A 45 -12.73 9.11 -12.05
N GLY A 46 -12.61 10.35 -11.60
CA GLY A 46 -13.64 11.01 -10.79
C GLY A 46 -13.50 10.83 -9.30
N GLU A 47 -12.53 10.03 -8.85
CA GLU A 47 -12.23 9.88 -7.42
C GLU A 47 -10.86 10.48 -7.12
N PRO A 48 -10.66 11.05 -5.92
CA PRO A 48 -9.33 11.52 -5.53
C PRO A 48 -8.34 10.36 -5.50
N ALA A 49 -7.14 10.58 -6.02
CA ALA A 49 -6.09 9.57 -5.99
C ALA A 49 -5.57 9.39 -4.56
N PRO A 50 -5.13 8.18 -4.20
CA PRO A 50 -4.48 7.98 -2.91
C PRO A 50 -3.18 8.77 -2.82
N ASP A 51 -2.84 9.19 -1.59
CA ASP A 51 -1.57 9.87 -1.33
C ASP A 51 -0.45 8.88 -1.03
N ILE A 52 -0.79 7.68 -0.62
CA ILE A 52 0.17 6.60 -0.33
C ILE A 52 -0.53 5.25 -0.51
N LEU A 53 0.26 4.26 -0.93
CA LEU A 53 -0.21 2.88 -1.10
C LEU A 53 0.50 1.97 -0.10
N LEU A 54 -0.28 1.12 0.59
CA LEU A 54 0.24 0.07 1.46
C LEU A 54 -0.15 -1.26 0.82
N LEU A 55 0.81 -1.94 0.21
CA LEU A 55 0.53 -3.12 -0.60
C LEU A 55 1.13 -4.37 0.03
N ASP A 56 0.31 -5.40 0.25
CA ASP A 56 0.81 -6.72 0.62
C ASP A 56 1.64 -7.27 -0.56
N ALA A 57 2.81 -7.81 -0.26
CA ALA A 57 3.68 -8.38 -1.27
C ALA A 57 3.02 -9.56 -2.00
N MET A 58 2.26 -10.37 -1.28
CA MET A 58 1.64 -11.61 -1.80
C MET A 58 0.13 -11.52 -1.77
N MET A 59 -0.47 -11.46 -2.95
CA MET A 59 -1.92 -11.43 -3.11
C MET A 59 -2.33 -12.28 -4.31
N PRO A 60 -3.58 -12.82 -4.33
CA PRO A 60 -4.05 -13.57 -5.49
C PRO A 60 -4.25 -12.65 -6.70
N ARG A 61 -4.37 -13.24 -7.86
CA ARG A 61 -4.53 -12.64 -9.18
C ARG A 61 -3.33 -11.77 -9.60
N LYS A 62 -2.90 -10.85 -8.76
CA LYS A 62 -1.75 -9.99 -9.03
C LYS A 62 -1.14 -9.57 -7.71
N SER A 63 0.17 -9.77 -7.56
CA SER A 63 0.88 -9.40 -6.34
C SER A 63 1.01 -7.87 -6.21
N GLY A 64 1.37 -7.42 -5.00
CA GLY A 64 1.62 -6.01 -4.77
C GLY A 64 2.73 -5.46 -5.63
N ILE A 65 3.80 -6.24 -5.82
CA ILE A 65 4.93 -5.81 -6.65
C ILE A 65 4.53 -5.71 -8.12
N ASP A 66 3.78 -6.67 -8.63
CA ASP A 66 3.33 -6.64 -10.03
C ASP A 66 2.37 -5.47 -10.28
N ALA A 67 1.47 -5.20 -9.33
CA ALA A 67 0.61 -4.03 -9.42
C ALA A 67 1.43 -2.74 -9.44
N LEU A 68 2.44 -2.66 -8.58
CA LEU A 68 3.32 -1.50 -8.53
C LEU A 68 4.06 -1.30 -9.85
N ARG A 69 4.56 -2.38 -10.48
CA ARG A 69 5.21 -2.30 -11.78
C ARG A 69 4.30 -1.67 -12.83
N GLU A 70 3.05 -2.13 -12.88
CA GLU A 70 2.09 -1.56 -13.84
C GLU A 70 1.80 -0.10 -13.56
N LEU A 71 1.66 0.28 -12.29
CA LEU A 71 1.42 1.67 -11.93
C LEU A 71 2.60 2.56 -12.30
N ARG A 72 3.82 2.12 -12.03
CA ARG A 72 5.02 2.88 -12.41
C ARG A 72 5.16 3.01 -13.92
N ALA A 73 4.84 1.94 -14.65
CA ALA A 73 4.85 1.98 -16.13
C ALA A 73 3.79 2.96 -16.67
N ALA A 74 2.72 3.17 -15.92
CA ALA A 74 1.66 4.13 -16.29
C ALA A 74 1.96 5.57 -15.84
N GLY A 75 3.12 5.80 -15.23
CA GLY A 75 3.52 7.15 -14.78
C GLY A 75 3.06 7.53 -13.40
N VAL A 76 2.50 6.60 -12.64
CA VAL A 76 2.07 6.85 -11.25
C VAL A 76 3.31 6.88 -10.35
N GLU A 77 3.47 7.94 -9.59
CA GLU A 77 4.63 8.15 -8.70
C GLU A 77 4.28 8.13 -7.21
N THR A 78 3.06 7.75 -6.88
CA THR A 78 2.57 7.69 -5.49
C THR A 78 3.52 6.88 -4.61
N PRO A 79 3.87 7.37 -3.40
CA PRO A 79 4.70 6.60 -2.47
C PRO A 79 4.06 5.26 -2.14
N VAL A 80 4.90 4.23 -2.00
CA VAL A 80 4.44 2.85 -1.73
C VAL A 80 5.24 2.26 -0.59
N LEU A 81 4.53 1.67 0.37
CA LEU A 81 5.11 0.79 1.39
C LEU A 81 4.67 -0.64 1.06
N ILE A 82 5.63 -1.54 0.97
CA ILE A 82 5.35 -2.97 0.79
C ILE A 82 5.25 -3.62 2.16
N VAL A 83 4.17 -4.34 2.39
CA VAL A 83 3.92 -5.04 3.65
C VAL A 83 4.11 -6.54 3.40
N SER A 84 4.92 -7.20 4.20
CA SER A 84 5.22 -8.62 3.99
C SER A 84 5.39 -9.36 5.32
N ALA A 85 4.97 -10.62 5.33
CA ALA A 85 5.15 -11.50 6.48
C ALA A 85 6.58 -12.01 6.61
N HIS A 86 7.36 -11.97 5.53
CA HIS A 86 8.69 -12.56 5.49
C HIS A 86 9.73 -11.56 4.98
N GLN A 87 10.79 -11.40 5.75
CA GLN A 87 11.93 -10.57 5.36
C GLN A 87 12.54 -11.05 4.02
N ASP A 88 12.57 -12.36 3.78
CA ASP A 88 13.11 -12.92 2.56
C ASP A 88 12.38 -12.45 1.30
N GLU A 89 11.08 -12.22 1.38
CA GLU A 89 10.31 -11.70 0.24
C GLU A 89 10.75 -10.29 -0.10
N MET A 90 11.10 -9.49 0.90
CA MET A 90 11.59 -8.15 0.72
C MET A 90 13.01 -8.15 0.16
N ASP A 91 13.85 -9.06 0.67
CA ASP A 91 15.27 -9.13 0.32
C ASP A 91 15.50 -9.82 -1.03
N ALA A 92 14.55 -10.58 -1.51
CA ALA A 92 14.67 -11.33 -2.78
C ALA A 92 14.79 -10.43 -4.01
N GLY A 93 14.79 -9.13 -3.84
CA GLY A 93 14.96 -8.21 -4.93
C GLY A 93 13.74 -8.08 -5.84
N ALA A 94 12.58 -8.53 -5.37
CA ALA A 94 11.36 -8.46 -6.15
C ALA A 94 11.01 -7.05 -6.58
N ALA A 95 11.44 -6.05 -5.81
CA ALA A 95 11.16 -4.65 -6.06
C ALA A 95 12.37 -3.88 -6.60
N THR A 96 13.44 -4.57 -7.05
CA THR A 96 14.66 -3.88 -7.50
C THR A 96 14.46 -3.07 -8.77
N ASP A 97 13.48 -3.43 -9.58
CA ASP A 97 13.20 -2.74 -10.84
C ASP A 97 12.12 -1.65 -10.71
N VAL A 98 11.57 -1.46 -9.51
CA VAL A 98 10.56 -0.43 -9.27
C VAL A 98 10.89 0.33 -8.00
N GLU A 99 10.46 1.58 -7.96
CA GLU A 99 10.68 2.43 -6.80
C GLU A 99 9.70 2.11 -5.69
N VAL A 100 10.22 1.71 -4.53
CA VAL A 100 9.46 1.44 -3.30
C VAL A 100 9.99 2.37 -2.22
N SER A 101 9.07 3.01 -1.49
CA SER A 101 9.44 3.97 -0.45
C SER A 101 9.91 3.31 0.84
N GLY A 102 9.47 2.09 1.10
CA GLY A 102 9.89 1.35 2.28
C GLY A 102 9.16 0.03 2.43
N TYR A 103 9.49 -0.66 3.50
CA TYR A 103 8.96 -2.00 3.80
C TYR A 103 8.47 -2.04 5.23
N ILE A 104 7.36 -2.75 5.44
CA ILE A 104 6.78 -2.99 6.77
C ILE A 104 6.64 -4.50 6.92
N THR A 105 7.23 -5.07 7.97
CA THR A 105 7.08 -6.49 8.28
C THR A 105 5.82 -6.74 9.10
N LYS A 106 5.18 -7.89 8.89
CA LYS A 106 4.10 -8.36 9.75
C LYS A 106 4.67 -9.15 10.91
N PRO A 107 4.10 -9.08 12.11
CA PRO A 107 2.92 -8.29 12.48
C PRO A 107 3.24 -6.79 12.45
N ILE A 108 2.23 -6.00 12.10
CA ILE A 108 2.43 -4.56 11.87
C ILE A 108 2.63 -3.84 13.21
N ASP A 109 3.73 -3.07 13.28
CA ASP A 109 3.94 -2.08 14.34
C ASP A 109 3.26 -0.79 13.86
N PHE A 110 2.10 -0.49 14.43
CA PHE A 110 1.31 0.64 13.95
C PHE A 110 1.97 1.98 14.21
N GLU A 111 2.72 2.13 15.29
CA GLU A 111 3.43 3.38 15.54
C GLU A 111 4.44 3.66 14.46
N ARG A 112 5.20 2.63 14.06
CA ARG A 112 6.16 2.74 12.96
C ARG A 112 5.44 3.02 11.64
N LEU A 113 4.33 2.34 11.37
CA LEU A 113 3.54 2.55 10.17
C LEU A 113 3.07 3.99 10.08
N PHE A 114 2.50 4.53 11.15
CA PHE A 114 2.01 5.91 11.18
C PHE A 114 3.15 6.90 10.95
N ALA A 115 4.31 6.66 11.56
CA ALA A 115 5.48 7.51 11.36
C ALA A 115 5.93 7.50 9.89
N CYS A 116 5.96 6.34 9.25
CA CYS A 116 6.32 6.22 7.84
C CYS A 116 5.32 6.94 6.93
N ILE A 117 4.02 6.78 7.20
CA ILE A 117 2.98 7.46 6.41
C ILE A 117 3.12 8.97 6.53
N ALA A 118 3.30 9.46 7.76
CA ALA A 118 3.43 10.89 8.01
C ALA A 118 4.64 11.46 7.27
N GLU A 119 5.77 10.76 7.31
CA GLU A 119 6.99 11.20 6.65
C GLU A 119 6.82 11.23 5.12
N LEU A 120 6.22 10.19 4.54
CA LEU A 120 6.09 10.06 3.09
C LEU A 120 5.01 10.95 2.51
N THR A 121 4.04 11.38 3.30
CA THR A 121 2.95 12.24 2.85
C THR A 121 3.08 13.69 3.31
N ALA A 122 4.14 14.02 4.03
CA ALA A 122 4.42 15.38 4.45
C ALA A 122 4.81 16.24 3.23
N ASN A 123 4.24 17.41 3.15
CA ASN A 123 4.55 18.39 2.09
C ASN A 123 5.06 19.69 2.67
#